data_787c25459f0cfccbfc99abf6750540b0
#
_entry.id   787c25459f0cfccbfc99abf6750540b0
#
_cell.length_a   1.000
_cell.length_b   1.000
_cell.length_c   1.000
_cell.angle_alpha   90.00
_cell.angle_beta   90.00
_cell.angle_gamma   90.00
#
_symmetry.space_group_name_H-M   'P 1'
#
loop_
_entity.id
_entity.type
_entity.pdbx_description
1 polymer ?
#
loop_
_entity_poly.entity_id
_entity_poly.type
_entity_poly.pdbx_seq_one_letter_code
_entity_poly.pdbx_strand_id
1 'polypeptide(L)'
;MSRRLVIQSPSRDSAEGFTLIEMIVALAILSISLGVLFGAFSQDMDRQRLNRTQMSARLLAQALLNQSAVSDAQTTGVRHGVSPDGLSWTVAVTPYGERDDRRAWRATPAGMTATVEWSLDGHRHHVALTTLRFMHRDESP
;
A
#
# COMPACT_ATOMS: atom_id res chain seq x y z
N MET A 1 -41.10 39.18 72.04
CA MET A 1 -40.34 38.11 71.33
C MET A 1 -40.01 38.58 69.89
N SER A 2 -38.85 39.17 69.71
CA SER A 2 -38.46 39.69 68.38
C SER A 2 -37.49 38.71 67.72
N ARG A 3 -37.86 38.06 66.60
CA ARG A 3 -37.01 37.23 65.77
C ARG A 3 -36.18 38.13 64.85
N ARG A 4 -34.86 38.16 65.04
CA ARG A 4 -33.94 38.75 64.11
C ARG A 4 -33.79 37.77 62.91
N LEU A 5 -34.18 38.25 61.74
CA LEU A 5 -33.84 37.65 60.45
C LEU A 5 -32.36 37.93 60.14
N VAL A 6 -31.54 36.90 60.13
CA VAL A 6 -30.17 36.97 59.62
C VAL A 6 -30.24 36.80 58.13
N ILE A 7 -30.04 37.87 57.38
CA ILE A 7 -29.86 37.82 55.91
C ILE A 7 -28.42 37.36 55.64
N GLN A 8 -28.26 36.11 55.22
CA GLN A 8 -27.00 35.61 54.72
C GLN A 8 -26.77 36.21 53.34
N SER A 9 -25.73 37.04 53.20
CA SER A 9 -25.26 37.55 51.92
C SER A 9 -24.70 36.39 51.11
N PRO A 10 -25.05 36.25 49.81
CA PRO A 10 -24.43 35.27 48.95
C PRO A 10 -22.95 35.61 48.82
N SER A 11 -22.10 34.62 49.09
CA SER A 11 -20.68 34.71 48.80
C SER A 11 -20.50 35.01 47.30
N ARG A 12 -19.85 36.14 47.02
CA ARG A 12 -19.39 36.44 45.66
C ARG A 12 -18.32 35.43 45.34
N ASP A 13 -18.68 34.42 44.54
CA ASP A 13 -17.69 33.62 43.85
C ASP A 13 -16.79 34.56 43.04
N SER A 14 -15.54 34.61 43.45
CA SER A 14 -14.50 35.37 42.74
C SER A 14 -14.38 34.76 41.35
N ALA A 15 -14.91 35.42 40.34
CA ALA A 15 -14.64 35.09 38.97
C ALA A 15 -13.14 35.42 38.73
N GLU A 16 -12.28 34.43 39.01
CA GLU A 16 -10.87 34.50 38.68
C GLU A 16 -10.75 34.53 37.13
N GLY A 17 -10.45 35.68 36.59
CA GLY A 17 -10.20 35.87 35.16
C GLY A 17 -8.86 35.22 34.80
N PHE A 18 -8.78 34.63 33.60
CA PHE A 18 -7.53 34.11 33.06
C PHE A 18 -6.46 35.18 32.98
N THR A 19 -5.25 34.85 33.39
CA THR A 19 -4.10 35.75 33.28
C THR A 19 -3.62 35.78 31.80
N LEU A 20 -3.04 36.94 31.39
CA LEU A 20 -2.49 37.08 30.05
C LEU A 20 -1.39 36.05 29.76
N ILE A 21 -0.59 35.70 30.77
CA ILE A 21 0.49 34.72 30.64
C ILE A 21 -0.10 33.31 30.40
N GLU A 22 -1.19 32.95 31.03
CA GLU A 22 -1.87 31.66 30.86
C GLU A 22 -2.40 31.48 29.43
N MET A 23 -2.97 32.58 28.84
CA MET A 23 -3.41 32.58 27.46
C MET A 23 -2.26 32.37 26.48
N ILE A 24 -1.11 33.03 26.73
CA ILE A 24 0.08 32.90 25.86
C ILE A 24 0.64 31.47 25.96
N VAL A 25 0.73 30.92 27.15
CA VAL A 25 1.21 29.53 27.36
C VAL A 25 0.26 28.51 26.71
N ALA A 26 -1.04 28.69 26.88
CA ALA A 26 -2.04 27.84 26.24
C ALA A 26 -1.94 27.90 24.71
N LEU A 27 -1.77 29.12 24.13
CA LEU A 27 -1.60 29.28 22.69
C LEU A 27 -0.30 28.64 22.19
N ALA A 28 0.79 28.76 22.94
CA ALA A 28 2.07 28.11 22.60
C ALA A 28 1.95 26.59 22.58
N ILE A 29 1.33 25.99 23.61
CA ILE A 29 1.10 24.53 23.67
C ILE A 29 0.21 24.09 22.51
N LEU A 30 -0.87 24.82 22.24
CA LEU A 30 -1.77 24.53 21.12
C LEU A 30 -1.04 24.57 19.78
N SER A 31 -0.20 25.57 19.57
CA SER A 31 0.58 25.71 18.31
C SER A 31 1.55 24.55 18.10
N ILE A 32 2.26 24.13 19.16
CA ILE A 32 3.17 22.98 19.10
C ILE A 32 2.39 21.70 18.82
N SER A 33 1.28 21.49 19.53
CA SER A 33 0.42 20.30 19.35
C SER A 33 -0.13 20.22 17.94
N LEU A 34 -0.56 21.33 17.37
CA LEU A 34 -1.07 21.42 16.01
C LEU A 34 0.04 21.11 14.98
N GLY A 35 1.26 21.61 15.20
CA GLY A 35 2.42 21.33 14.36
C GLY A 35 2.77 19.83 14.30
N VAL A 36 2.78 19.15 15.44
CA VAL A 36 3.00 17.71 15.53
C VAL A 36 1.89 16.92 14.81
N LEU A 37 0.63 17.35 14.99
CA LEU A 37 -0.51 16.72 14.35
C LEU A 37 -0.44 16.84 12.81
N PHE A 38 -0.13 18.01 12.29
CA PHE A 38 0.05 18.21 10.84
C PHE A 38 1.20 17.38 10.27
N GLY A 39 2.31 17.23 11.02
CA GLY A 39 3.42 16.35 10.64
C GLY A 39 2.99 14.89 10.52
N ALA A 40 2.19 14.39 11.45
CA ALA A 40 1.66 13.03 11.41
C ALA A 40 0.74 12.79 10.20
N PHE A 41 -0.14 13.74 9.89
CA PHE A 41 -1.04 13.64 8.73
C PHE A 41 -0.30 13.61 7.38
N SER A 42 0.79 14.37 7.26
CA SER A 42 1.59 14.37 6.02
C SER A 42 2.19 13.00 5.74
N GLN A 43 2.71 12.32 6.74
CA GLN A 43 3.30 10.99 6.60
C GLN A 43 2.27 9.93 6.21
N ASP A 44 1.03 10.03 6.67
CA ASP A 44 -0.03 9.07 6.33
C ASP A 44 -0.48 9.20 4.87
N MET A 45 -0.47 10.39 4.30
CA MET A 45 -0.80 10.59 2.89
C MET A 45 0.20 9.94 1.94
N ASP A 46 1.50 10.02 2.24
CA ASP A 46 2.55 9.40 1.43
C ASP A 46 2.48 7.88 1.50
N ARG A 47 2.23 7.31 2.68
CA ARG A 47 2.01 5.87 2.86
C ARG A 47 0.77 5.37 2.10
N GLN A 48 -0.32 6.14 2.07
CA GLN A 48 -1.52 5.78 1.33
C GLN A 48 -1.28 5.74 -0.19
N ARG A 49 -0.51 6.68 -0.73
CA ARG A 49 -0.15 6.67 -2.17
C ARG A 49 0.66 5.43 -2.52
N LEU A 50 1.68 5.10 -1.73
CA LEU A 50 2.49 3.91 -1.94
C LEU A 50 1.63 2.63 -1.88
N ASN A 51 0.76 2.50 -0.89
CA ASN A 51 -0.11 1.35 -0.72
C ASN A 51 -1.08 1.17 -1.90
N ARG A 52 -1.65 2.25 -2.43
CA ARG A 52 -2.54 2.20 -3.61
C ARG A 52 -1.78 1.72 -4.84
N THR A 53 -0.62 2.30 -5.12
CA THR A 53 0.20 1.90 -6.28
C THR A 53 0.67 0.46 -6.16
N GLN A 54 1.07 0.02 -4.97
CA GLN A 54 1.46 -1.36 -4.70
C GLN A 54 0.30 -2.34 -4.92
N MET A 55 -0.93 -1.97 -4.52
CA MET A 55 -2.12 -2.78 -4.76
C MET A 55 -2.43 -2.89 -6.25
N SER A 56 -2.39 -1.79 -7.00
CA SER A 56 -2.56 -1.79 -8.46
C SER A 56 -1.49 -2.65 -9.15
N ALA A 57 -0.23 -2.55 -8.72
CA ALA A 57 0.86 -3.36 -9.25
C ALA A 57 0.64 -4.87 -9.00
N ARG A 58 0.13 -5.26 -7.83
CA ARG A 58 -0.20 -6.66 -7.53
C ARG A 58 -1.34 -7.18 -8.41
N LEU A 59 -2.40 -6.40 -8.57
CA LEU A 59 -3.54 -6.76 -9.43
C LEU A 59 -3.11 -6.91 -10.89
N LEU A 60 -2.26 -6.00 -11.38
CA LEU A 60 -1.69 -6.10 -12.71
C LEU A 60 -0.85 -7.36 -12.89
N ALA A 61 0.06 -7.65 -11.95
CA ALA A 61 0.88 -8.85 -11.99
C ALA A 61 0.03 -10.14 -12.03
N GLN A 62 -1.02 -10.18 -11.22
CA GLN A 62 -1.97 -11.30 -11.20
C GLN A 62 -2.75 -11.44 -12.51
N ALA A 63 -3.23 -10.32 -13.07
CA ALA A 63 -3.91 -10.31 -14.37
C ALA A 63 -3.00 -10.80 -15.49
N LEU A 64 -1.73 -10.37 -15.51
CA LEU A 64 -0.73 -10.81 -16.48
C LEU A 64 -0.46 -12.31 -16.39
N LEU A 65 -0.34 -12.87 -15.18
CA LEU A 65 -0.20 -14.30 -14.98
C LEU A 65 -1.43 -15.09 -15.47
N ASN A 66 -2.63 -14.58 -15.19
CA ASN A 66 -3.86 -15.20 -15.64
C ASN A 66 -4.03 -15.11 -17.16
N GLN A 67 -3.74 -13.97 -17.76
CA GLN A 67 -3.78 -13.79 -19.22
C GLN A 67 -2.79 -14.69 -19.93
N SER A 68 -1.57 -14.79 -19.40
CA SER A 68 -0.53 -15.67 -19.94
C SER A 68 -0.88 -17.15 -19.84
N ALA A 69 -1.81 -17.49 -18.97
CA ALA A 69 -2.30 -18.86 -18.82
C ALA A 69 -3.33 -19.26 -19.88
N VAL A 70 -4.08 -18.29 -20.39
CA VAL A 70 -5.18 -18.51 -21.36
C VAL A 70 -4.66 -18.39 -22.80
N SER A 71 -3.64 -17.56 -23.00
CA SER A 71 -3.03 -17.39 -24.32
C SER A 71 -2.24 -18.65 -24.68
N ASP A 72 -2.47 -19.21 -25.87
CA ASP A 72 -1.73 -20.34 -26.47
C ASP A 72 -0.22 -20.08 -26.68
N ALA A 73 0.29 -18.96 -26.21
CA ALA A 73 1.72 -18.66 -26.19
C ALA A 73 2.41 -19.45 -25.05
N GLN A 74 2.39 -20.77 -25.16
CA GLN A 74 3.16 -21.71 -24.33
C GLN A 74 4.67 -21.63 -24.63
N THR A 75 5.10 -20.53 -25.23
CA THR A 75 6.49 -20.33 -25.62
C THR A 75 7.27 -19.76 -24.44
N THR A 76 8.30 -20.49 -24.06
CA THR A 76 9.34 -19.98 -23.14
C THR A 76 9.86 -18.65 -23.68
N GLY A 77 9.93 -17.63 -22.82
CA GLY A 77 10.39 -16.30 -23.23
C GLY A 77 10.05 -15.22 -22.23
N VAL A 78 10.42 -14.01 -22.58
CA VAL A 78 10.18 -12.79 -21.80
C VAL A 78 9.34 -11.84 -22.62
N ARG A 79 8.27 -11.33 -22.03
CA ARG A 79 7.43 -10.26 -22.57
C ARG A 79 7.47 -9.07 -21.62
N HIS A 80 7.44 -7.88 -22.14
CA HIS A 80 7.45 -6.64 -21.38
C HIS A 80 6.48 -5.63 -21.98
N GLY A 81 6.10 -4.66 -21.19
CA GLY A 81 5.23 -3.57 -21.62
C GLY A 81 5.02 -2.54 -20.52
N VAL A 82 4.15 -1.59 -20.80
CA VAL A 82 3.76 -0.55 -19.86
C VAL A 82 2.24 -0.52 -19.78
N SER A 83 1.70 -0.45 -18.58
CA SER A 83 0.26 -0.29 -18.37
C SER A 83 -0.20 1.14 -18.66
N PRO A 84 -1.51 1.40 -18.87
CA PRO A 84 -2.06 2.74 -18.99
C PRO A 84 -1.73 3.66 -17.80
N ASP A 85 -1.55 3.08 -16.63
CA ASP A 85 -1.21 3.78 -15.38
C ASP A 85 0.31 4.05 -15.24
N GLY A 86 1.12 3.74 -16.28
CA GLY A 86 2.55 3.98 -16.30
C GLY A 86 3.39 2.96 -15.53
N LEU A 87 2.81 1.82 -15.11
CA LEU A 87 3.55 0.73 -14.48
C LEU A 87 4.26 -0.11 -15.54
N SER A 88 5.58 -0.26 -15.43
CA SER A 88 6.35 -1.16 -16.30
C SER A 88 6.19 -2.60 -15.83
N TRP A 89 6.00 -3.52 -16.74
CA TRP A 89 5.84 -4.92 -16.40
C TRP A 89 6.66 -5.85 -17.27
N THR A 90 7.05 -6.96 -16.69
CA THR A 90 7.77 -8.03 -17.36
C THR A 90 7.17 -9.37 -16.95
N VAL A 91 6.89 -10.24 -17.93
CA VAL A 91 6.48 -11.63 -17.69
C VAL A 91 7.53 -12.55 -18.28
N ALA A 92 8.15 -13.34 -17.44
CA ALA A 92 9.12 -14.36 -17.82
C ALA A 92 8.50 -15.74 -17.65
N VAL A 93 8.61 -16.57 -18.70
CA VAL A 93 8.21 -17.98 -18.69
C VAL A 93 9.46 -18.84 -18.85
N THR A 94 9.78 -19.62 -17.83
CA THR A 94 10.97 -20.47 -17.80
C THR A 94 10.58 -21.93 -17.57
N PRO A 95 11.18 -22.90 -18.27
CA PRO A 95 10.93 -24.31 -17.99
C PRO A 95 11.35 -24.65 -16.56
N TYR A 96 10.52 -25.40 -15.84
CA TYR A 96 10.82 -25.83 -14.49
C TYR A 96 11.35 -27.29 -14.49
N GLY A 97 12.31 -27.58 -13.61
CA GLY A 97 12.93 -28.91 -13.48
C GLY A 97 14.10 -29.16 -14.43
N GLU A 98 14.85 -30.21 -14.16
CA GLU A 98 15.98 -30.63 -14.98
C GLU A 98 15.52 -31.22 -16.31
N ARG A 99 16.42 -31.26 -17.31
CA ARG A 99 16.08 -31.73 -18.67
C ARG A 99 15.62 -33.18 -18.70
N ASP A 100 16.19 -34.04 -17.86
CA ASP A 100 15.89 -35.44 -17.83
C ASP A 100 14.54 -35.74 -17.16
N ASP A 101 14.21 -35.03 -16.09
CA ASP A 101 12.91 -35.10 -15.43
C ASP A 101 11.76 -34.66 -16.36
N ARG A 102 12.00 -33.61 -17.17
CA ARG A 102 11.02 -33.11 -18.12
C ARG A 102 10.66 -34.08 -19.25
N ARG A 103 11.58 -34.98 -19.59
CA ARG A 103 11.29 -36.05 -20.60
C ARG A 103 10.39 -37.13 -20.07
N ALA A 104 10.42 -37.37 -18.74
CA ALA A 104 9.60 -38.38 -18.08
C ALA A 104 8.16 -37.89 -17.84
N TRP A 105 7.90 -36.60 -17.90
CA TRP A 105 6.58 -36.05 -17.60
C TRP A 105 5.72 -35.85 -18.84
N ARG A 106 4.45 -36.25 -18.76
CA ARG A 106 3.45 -36.03 -19.84
C ARG A 106 3.12 -34.55 -20.07
N ALA A 107 3.37 -33.70 -19.09
CA ALA A 107 3.20 -32.24 -19.17
C ALA A 107 4.48 -31.57 -18.69
N THR A 108 4.89 -30.52 -19.35
CA THR A 108 6.11 -29.79 -18.98
C THR A 108 5.75 -28.68 -17.99
N PRO A 109 6.22 -28.73 -16.72
CA PRO A 109 6.01 -27.65 -15.81
C PRO A 109 6.84 -26.43 -16.24
N ALA A 110 6.23 -25.25 -16.13
CA ALA A 110 6.89 -23.98 -16.37
C ALA A 110 6.65 -23.01 -15.21
N GLY A 111 7.71 -22.36 -14.78
CA GLY A 111 7.65 -21.23 -13.88
C GLY A 111 7.29 -19.97 -14.65
N MET A 112 6.29 -19.26 -14.20
CA MET A 112 5.90 -17.96 -14.74
C MET A 112 6.08 -16.90 -13.67
N THR A 113 6.85 -15.87 -13.96
CA THR A 113 7.07 -14.74 -13.05
C THR A 113 6.61 -13.46 -13.73
N ALA A 114 5.68 -12.76 -13.10
CA ALA A 114 5.28 -11.41 -13.48
C ALA A 114 5.90 -10.42 -12.50
N THR A 115 6.72 -9.52 -13.01
CA THR A 115 7.34 -8.43 -12.26
C THR A 115 6.73 -7.11 -12.75
N VAL A 116 6.27 -6.28 -11.80
CA VAL A 116 5.75 -4.93 -12.08
C VAL A 116 6.61 -3.94 -11.32
N GLU A 117 7.11 -2.93 -12.03
CA GLU A 117 8.03 -1.92 -11.50
C GLU A 117 7.43 -0.53 -11.67
N TRP A 118 7.69 0.34 -10.69
CA TRP A 118 7.33 1.75 -10.74
C TRP A 118 8.33 2.60 -9.96
N SER A 119 8.31 3.91 -10.19
CA SER A 119 9.09 4.88 -9.42
C SER A 119 8.15 5.80 -8.66
N LEU A 120 8.43 6.02 -7.39
CA LEU A 120 7.73 6.96 -6.53
C LEU A 120 8.77 7.75 -5.73
N ASP A 121 8.71 9.07 -5.79
CA ASP A 121 9.63 9.99 -5.09
C ASP A 121 11.12 9.69 -5.35
N GLY A 122 11.46 9.30 -6.60
CA GLY A 122 12.82 8.94 -7.00
C GLY A 122 13.28 7.54 -6.56
N HIS A 123 12.47 6.79 -5.83
CA HIS A 123 12.74 5.41 -5.43
C HIS A 123 12.05 4.42 -6.35
N ARG A 124 12.79 3.38 -6.76
CA ARG A 124 12.24 2.27 -7.54
C ARG A 124 11.63 1.22 -6.61
N HIS A 125 10.41 0.85 -6.93
CA HIS A 125 9.65 -0.21 -6.25
C HIS A 125 9.32 -1.29 -7.25
N HIS A 126 9.15 -2.52 -6.77
CA HIS A 126 8.70 -3.62 -7.60
C HIS A 126 7.84 -4.61 -6.81
N VAL A 127 7.02 -5.34 -7.53
CA VAL A 127 6.27 -6.50 -7.05
C VAL A 127 6.51 -7.63 -8.04
N ALA A 128 6.90 -8.79 -7.55
CA ALA A 128 7.04 -10.00 -8.36
C ALA A 128 6.09 -11.10 -7.83
N LEU A 129 5.32 -11.69 -8.73
CA LEU A 129 4.48 -12.84 -8.45
C LEU A 129 4.96 -14.00 -9.31
N THR A 130 5.15 -15.16 -8.69
CA THR A 130 5.57 -16.37 -9.39
C THR A 130 4.52 -17.46 -9.23
N THR A 131 4.21 -18.17 -10.31
CA THR A 131 3.34 -19.34 -10.31
C THR A 131 3.98 -20.47 -11.11
N LEU A 132 3.62 -21.69 -10.77
CA LEU A 132 4.00 -22.88 -11.54
C LEU A 132 2.77 -23.35 -12.33
N ARG A 133 2.96 -23.65 -13.63
CA ARG A 133 1.92 -24.18 -14.48
C ARG A 133 2.42 -25.36 -15.29
N PHE A 134 1.52 -26.28 -15.59
CA PHE A 134 1.77 -27.38 -16.49
C PHE A 134 1.36 -26.97 -17.90
N MET A 135 2.31 -27.02 -18.83
CA MET A 135 2.05 -26.80 -20.24
C MET A 135 1.70 -28.12 -20.88
N HIS A 136 0.61 -28.17 -21.63
CA HIS A 136 0.28 -29.34 -22.46
C HIS A 136 1.31 -29.42 -23.58
N ARG A 137 1.88 -30.59 -23.79
CA ARG A 137 2.68 -30.84 -24.99
C ARG A 137 1.68 -31.18 -26.08
N ASP A 138 1.49 -30.27 -27.05
CA ASP A 138 0.81 -30.64 -28.29
C ASP A 138 1.62 -31.77 -28.95
N GLU A 139 1.12 -32.99 -28.85
CA GLU A 139 1.51 -34.06 -29.74
C GLU A 139 0.85 -33.74 -31.10
N SER A 140 1.51 -32.94 -31.92
CA SER A 140 1.18 -32.90 -33.33
C SER A 140 1.47 -34.29 -33.91
N PRO A 141 0.50 -34.89 -34.62
CA PRO A 141 0.67 -36.16 -35.25
C PRO A 141 1.72 -36.18 -36.38
#